data_ff5c5cb8fd5d9d9ecf390b33e13fabe6
#
_entry.id   ff5c5cb8fd5d9d9ecf390b33e13fabe6
#
_cell.length_a   1.000
_cell.length_b   1.000
_cell.length_c   1.000
_cell.angle_alpha   90.00
_cell.angle_beta   90.00
_cell.angle_gamma   90.00
#
_symmetry.space_group_name_H-M   'P 1'
#
loop_
_entity.id
_entity.type
_entity.pdbx_description
1 polymer ?
#
loop_
_entity_poly.entity_id
_entity_poly.type
_entity_poly.pdbx_seq_one_letter_code
_entity_poly.pdbx_strand_id
1 'polypeptide(L)'
;ERKILFVNDEALTVLNLTRENIIGKPAPEVALKNDLLRRLIRQLVHPDDNKDPLKIYADNKESYFQVKYIPINVNKQTGLESKYVGDVILLKNVTEFKEKDIAKTTFISTISHELKTPISAIMMSLKLLEDNRIGRLNTEQESLSRNIKENSDRLLEITGELLKMSQVESGKLYLNPKITKPIELINYAIKANQVQAERFNCQIEVEYPEKIAKLFVDSEKIAWVV
;
A
#
# COMPACT_ATOMS: atom_id res chain seq x y z
N GLU A 1 11.07 -35.50 13.28
CA GLU A 1 11.22 -34.32 14.18
C GLU A 1 12.14 -33.30 13.54
N ARG A 2 11.66 -32.03 13.36
CA ARG A 2 12.48 -30.94 12.82
C ARG A 2 13.42 -30.44 13.93
N LYS A 3 14.72 -30.74 13.81
CA LYS A 3 15.75 -30.24 14.74
C LYS A 3 16.44 -29.02 14.13
N ILE A 4 16.85 -28.08 14.98
CA ILE A 4 17.64 -26.91 14.56
C ILE A 4 19.08 -27.32 14.44
N LEU A 5 19.63 -27.34 13.24
CA LEU A 5 20.97 -27.82 12.95
C LEU A 5 22.03 -26.72 12.95
N PHE A 6 21.63 -25.51 12.54
CA PHE A 6 22.53 -24.38 12.41
C PHE A 6 21.81 -23.05 12.66
N VAL A 7 22.50 -22.14 13.34
CA VAL A 7 22.06 -20.75 13.55
C VAL A 7 23.32 -19.88 13.54
N ASN A 8 23.31 -18.78 12.78
CA ASN A 8 24.39 -17.80 12.80
C ASN A 8 24.26 -16.84 14.00
N ASP A 9 25.33 -16.09 14.29
CA ASP A 9 25.40 -15.24 15.49
C ASP A 9 24.37 -14.09 15.46
N GLU A 10 24.13 -13.53 14.29
CA GLU A 10 23.09 -12.50 14.10
C GLU A 10 21.69 -13.02 14.45
N ALA A 11 21.37 -14.23 14.02
CA ALA A 11 20.09 -14.84 14.37
C ALA A 11 19.98 -15.19 15.86
N LEU A 12 21.09 -15.56 16.52
CA LEU A 12 21.13 -15.75 17.97
C LEU A 12 20.82 -14.46 18.72
N THR A 13 21.40 -13.33 18.25
CA THR A 13 21.13 -11.99 18.80
C THR A 13 19.65 -11.61 18.63
N VAL A 14 19.11 -11.75 17.42
CA VAL A 14 17.70 -11.42 17.12
C VAL A 14 16.73 -12.31 17.93
N LEU A 15 17.06 -13.58 18.11
CA LEU A 15 16.25 -14.52 18.89
C LEU A 15 16.48 -14.36 20.40
N ASN A 16 17.52 -13.64 20.83
CA ASN A 16 17.98 -13.56 22.21
C ASN A 16 18.18 -14.94 22.83
N LEU A 17 18.90 -15.82 22.12
CA LEU A 17 19.20 -17.19 22.53
C LEU A 17 20.68 -17.47 22.41
N THR A 18 21.18 -18.42 23.24
CA THR A 18 22.52 -18.90 23.12
C THR A 18 22.58 -20.17 22.24
N ARG A 19 23.72 -20.42 21.59
CA ARG A 19 23.94 -21.55 20.69
C ARG A 19 23.64 -22.91 21.36
N GLU A 20 23.98 -23.05 22.63
CA GLU A 20 23.75 -24.25 23.44
C GLU A 20 22.27 -24.53 23.70
N ASN A 21 21.49 -23.47 23.73
CA ASN A 21 20.05 -23.56 23.99
C ASN A 21 19.20 -23.86 22.73
N ILE A 22 19.78 -23.83 21.54
CA ILE A 22 19.05 -23.97 20.29
C ILE A 22 19.57 -25.12 19.41
N ILE A 23 20.89 -25.32 19.28
CA ILE A 23 21.45 -26.33 18.37
C ILE A 23 21.13 -27.76 18.82
N GLY A 24 20.73 -28.61 17.88
CA GLY A 24 20.38 -30.01 18.10
C GLY A 24 19.01 -30.25 18.74
N LYS A 25 18.35 -29.20 19.23
CA LYS A 25 17.02 -29.32 19.88
C LYS A 25 15.89 -29.36 18.87
N PRO A 26 14.77 -30.01 19.22
CA PRO A 26 13.57 -29.96 18.39
C PRO A 26 13.04 -28.51 18.27
N ALA A 27 12.80 -28.06 17.05
CA ALA A 27 12.34 -26.69 16.80
C ALA A 27 11.04 -26.33 17.56
N PRO A 28 10.04 -27.21 17.70
CA PRO A 28 8.86 -26.94 18.51
C PRO A 28 9.16 -26.70 20.00
N GLU A 29 10.14 -27.41 20.57
CA GLU A 29 10.51 -27.28 21.99
C GLU A 29 11.13 -25.91 22.26
N VAL A 30 12.05 -25.46 21.40
CA VAL A 30 12.66 -24.12 21.53
C VAL A 30 11.62 -23.02 21.30
N ALA A 31 10.68 -23.25 20.39
CA ALA A 31 9.57 -22.33 20.10
C ALA A 31 8.63 -22.11 21.29
N LEU A 32 8.51 -23.06 22.20
CA LEU A 32 7.70 -22.88 23.42
C LEU A 32 8.27 -21.76 24.33
N LYS A 33 9.57 -21.54 24.27
CA LYS A 33 10.28 -20.57 25.11
C LYS A 33 10.62 -19.26 24.37
N ASN A 34 10.36 -19.19 23.08
CA ASN A 34 10.69 -18.03 22.24
C ASN A 34 9.57 -17.69 21.28
N ASP A 35 8.91 -16.57 21.52
CA ASP A 35 7.74 -16.14 20.75
C ASP A 35 8.06 -15.85 19.28
N LEU A 36 9.23 -15.27 19.00
CA LEU A 36 9.66 -15.01 17.64
C LEU A 36 9.86 -16.32 16.87
N LEU A 37 10.60 -17.28 17.45
CA LEU A 37 10.82 -18.58 16.81
C LEU A 37 9.50 -19.34 16.63
N ARG A 38 8.59 -19.26 17.61
CA ARG A 38 7.24 -19.83 17.50
C ARG A 38 6.49 -19.26 16.28
N ARG A 39 6.55 -17.95 16.09
CA ARG A 39 5.92 -17.27 14.97
C ARG A 39 6.53 -17.69 13.63
N LEU A 40 7.85 -17.77 13.54
CA LEU A 40 8.57 -18.22 12.34
C LEU A 40 8.23 -19.67 11.98
N ILE A 41 8.21 -20.58 12.95
CA ILE A 41 7.87 -22.00 12.73
C ILE A 41 6.40 -22.14 12.32
N ARG A 42 5.51 -21.38 12.93
CA ARG A 42 4.09 -21.39 12.56
C ARG A 42 3.88 -20.97 11.12
N GLN A 43 4.54 -19.92 10.65
CA GLN A 43 4.49 -19.46 9.26
C GLN A 43 5.13 -20.47 8.28
N LEU A 44 6.13 -21.25 8.73
CA LEU A 44 6.71 -22.32 7.93
C LEU A 44 5.72 -23.47 7.69
N VAL A 45 4.86 -23.77 8.68
CA VAL A 45 3.86 -24.86 8.61
C VAL A 45 2.58 -24.38 7.92
N HIS A 46 2.19 -23.14 8.17
CA HIS A 46 1.03 -22.49 7.59
C HIS A 46 1.49 -21.19 6.94
N PRO A 47 1.91 -21.25 5.67
CA PRO A 47 2.32 -20.06 4.95
C PRO A 47 1.17 -19.06 4.89
N ASP A 48 1.34 -17.91 5.52
CA ASP A 48 0.43 -16.78 5.38
C ASP A 48 0.79 -16.05 4.08
N ASP A 49 -0.20 -15.63 3.30
CA ASP A 49 0.01 -14.80 2.10
C ASP A 49 0.51 -13.38 2.44
N ASN A 50 0.59 -13.07 3.73
CA ASN A 50 1.06 -11.78 4.20
C ASN A 50 2.58 -11.67 4.03
N LYS A 51 2.99 -10.86 3.05
CA LYS A 51 4.39 -10.56 2.73
C LYS A 51 4.98 -9.39 3.53
N ASP A 52 4.23 -8.84 4.48
CA ASP A 52 4.70 -7.71 5.27
C ASP A 52 5.91 -8.09 6.14
N PRO A 53 6.90 -7.18 6.25
CA PRO A 53 8.03 -7.39 7.12
C PRO A 53 7.61 -7.63 8.56
N LEU A 54 8.24 -8.62 9.19
CA LEU A 54 8.03 -8.93 10.58
C LEU A 54 8.62 -7.83 11.46
N LYS A 55 7.81 -7.19 12.29
CA LYS A 55 8.25 -6.18 13.25
C LYS A 55 8.74 -6.90 14.50
N ILE A 56 10.00 -6.68 14.85
CA ILE A 56 10.69 -7.26 16.01
C ILE A 56 11.26 -6.14 16.85
N TYR A 57 11.12 -6.23 18.15
CA TYR A 57 11.78 -5.35 19.10
C TYR A 57 13.05 -6.02 19.58
N ALA A 58 14.21 -5.59 19.08
CA ALA A 58 15.52 -6.11 19.43
C ALA A 58 16.45 -4.94 19.74
N ASP A 59 17.36 -5.12 20.71
CA ASP A 59 18.33 -4.10 21.14
C ASP A 59 17.70 -2.73 21.49
N ASN A 60 16.59 -2.76 22.19
CA ASN A 60 15.79 -1.57 22.52
C ASN A 60 15.33 -0.75 21.31
N LYS A 61 15.30 -1.34 20.12
CA LYS A 61 14.90 -0.69 18.89
C LYS A 61 13.89 -1.53 18.13
N GLU A 62 12.89 -0.88 17.55
CA GLU A 62 12.00 -1.53 16.60
C GLU A 62 12.76 -1.79 15.29
N SER A 63 12.76 -3.04 14.86
CA SER A 63 13.41 -3.46 13.62
C SER A 63 12.47 -4.27 12.75
N TYR A 64 12.60 -4.11 11.45
CA TYR A 64 11.77 -4.79 10.46
C TYR A 64 12.59 -5.86 9.73
N PHE A 65 12.08 -7.09 9.69
CA PHE A 65 12.73 -8.22 9.04
C PHE A 65 11.84 -8.83 7.98
N GLN A 66 12.36 -8.97 6.79
CA GLN A 66 11.74 -9.78 5.76
C GLN A 66 12.12 -11.24 5.98
N VAL A 67 11.12 -12.12 6.06
CA VAL A 67 11.32 -13.55 6.27
C VAL A 67 11.22 -14.27 4.93
N LYS A 68 12.19 -15.16 4.65
CA LYS A 68 12.15 -16.04 3.50
C LYS A 68 12.38 -17.47 3.94
N TYR A 69 11.51 -18.37 3.50
CA TYR A 69 11.61 -19.81 3.74
C TYR A 69 12.15 -20.48 2.48
N ILE A 70 13.22 -21.25 2.65
CA ILE A 70 13.91 -21.91 1.54
C ILE A 70 13.98 -23.41 1.86
N PRO A 71 13.21 -24.27 1.14
CA PRO A 71 13.30 -25.70 1.30
C PRO A 71 14.62 -26.22 0.74
N ILE A 72 15.30 -27.09 1.49
CA ILE A 72 16.52 -27.75 1.05
C ILE A 72 16.15 -29.14 0.54
N ASN A 73 16.41 -29.34 -0.75
CA ASN A 73 16.25 -30.62 -1.41
C ASN A 73 17.63 -31.12 -1.88
N VAL A 74 17.96 -32.37 -1.63
CA VAL A 74 19.19 -33.02 -2.09
C VAL A 74 18.84 -33.97 -3.22
N ASN A 75 19.44 -33.74 -4.40
CA ASN A 75 19.31 -34.66 -5.52
C ASN A 75 20.23 -35.86 -5.30
N LYS A 76 19.69 -37.08 -5.32
CA LYS A 76 20.52 -38.29 -5.39
C LYS A 76 21.20 -38.34 -6.76
N GLN A 77 22.48 -38.66 -6.79
CA GLN A 77 23.31 -38.74 -8.02
C GLN A 77 22.82 -39.76 -9.07
N THR A 78 21.77 -40.50 -8.81
CA THR A 78 21.21 -41.53 -9.68
C THR A 78 19.71 -41.35 -9.85
N GLY A 79 19.26 -40.28 -10.56
CA GLY A 79 17.91 -40.18 -11.13
C GLY A 79 16.83 -39.59 -10.23
N LEU A 80 16.12 -38.65 -10.80
CA LEU A 80 14.73 -38.18 -10.66
C LEU A 80 14.06 -37.94 -9.29
N GLU A 81 14.59 -38.38 -8.15
CA GLU A 81 13.97 -38.12 -6.84
C GLU A 81 14.78 -37.16 -6.00
N SER A 82 14.28 -35.94 -5.84
CA SER A 82 14.80 -34.99 -4.85
C SER A 82 14.27 -35.35 -3.46
N LYS A 83 15.18 -35.59 -2.50
CA LYS A 83 14.81 -35.83 -1.10
C LYS A 83 14.80 -34.51 -0.33
N TYR A 84 13.65 -34.15 0.22
CA TYR A 84 13.54 -33.02 1.17
C TYR A 84 14.36 -33.33 2.43
N VAL A 85 15.23 -32.39 2.83
CA VAL A 85 16.13 -32.53 3.97
C VAL A 85 15.75 -31.60 5.11
N GLY A 86 15.26 -30.40 4.78
CA GLY A 86 14.89 -29.40 5.78
C GLY A 86 14.58 -28.05 5.17
N ASP A 87 14.42 -27.05 6.04
CA ASP A 87 14.15 -25.67 5.67
C ASP A 87 15.22 -24.74 6.21
N VAL A 88 15.54 -23.69 5.45
CA VAL A 88 16.28 -22.52 5.90
C VAL A 88 15.32 -21.37 6.08
N ILE A 89 15.35 -20.74 7.26
CA ILE A 89 14.65 -19.49 7.54
C ILE A 89 15.68 -18.37 7.44
N LEU A 90 15.51 -17.50 6.45
CA LEU A 90 16.36 -16.33 6.25
C LEU A 90 15.63 -15.09 6.77
N LEU A 91 16.26 -14.37 7.70
CA LEU A 91 15.80 -13.08 8.21
C LEU A 91 16.67 -11.98 7.62
N LYS A 92 16.10 -11.15 6.74
CA LYS A 92 16.77 -9.98 6.17
C LYS A 92 16.33 -8.74 6.91
N ASN A 93 17.24 -8.01 7.55
CA ASN A 93 16.94 -6.72 8.14
C ASN A 93 16.64 -5.70 7.03
N VAL A 94 15.44 -5.14 7.05
CA VAL A 94 14.94 -4.15 6.11
C VAL A 94 14.51 -2.86 6.82
N THR A 95 14.98 -2.64 8.03
CA THR A 95 14.58 -1.52 8.90
C THR A 95 14.83 -0.18 8.23
N GLU A 96 16.04 0.05 7.74
CA GLU A 96 16.40 1.31 7.07
C GLU A 96 15.52 1.60 5.85
N PHE A 97 15.27 0.56 5.04
CA PHE A 97 14.39 0.68 3.88
C PHE A 97 12.95 1.04 4.30
N LYS A 98 12.43 0.35 5.35
CA LYS A 98 11.08 0.56 5.84
C LYS A 98 10.90 1.93 6.51
N GLU A 99 11.89 2.37 7.26
CA GLU A 99 11.91 3.71 7.87
C GLU A 99 11.89 4.81 6.79
N LYS A 100 12.71 4.69 5.74
CA LYS A 100 12.71 5.61 4.60
C LYS A 100 11.36 5.64 3.87
N ASP A 101 10.76 4.48 3.65
CA ASP A 101 9.46 4.35 3.01
C ASP A 101 8.33 5.01 3.84
N ILE A 102 8.35 4.78 5.15
CA ILE A 102 7.41 5.41 6.09
C ILE A 102 7.63 6.94 6.12
N ALA A 103 8.87 7.40 6.19
CA ALA A 103 9.21 8.81 6.20
C ALA A 103 8.75 9.51 4.90
N LYS A 104 9.00 8.88 3.73
CA LYS A 104 8.54 9.37 2.41
C LYS A 104 7.01 9.51 2.38
N THR A 105 6.29 8.47 2.81
CA THR A 105 4.82 8.47 2.80
C THR A 105 4.25 9.53 3.75
N THR A 106 4.82 9.65 4.94
CA THR A 106 4.41 10.65 5.93
C THR A 106 4.66 12.06 5.41
N PHE A 107 5.83 12.30 4.81
CA PHE A 107 6.19 13.59 4.20
C PHE A 107 5.19 14.02 3.13
N ILE A 108 4.88 13.13 2.17
CA ILE A 108 3.91 13.42 1.10
C ILE A 108 2.52 13.69 1.68
N SER A 109 2.09 12.91 2.66
CA SER A 109 0.80 13.11 3.32
C SER A 109 0.72 14.47 4.03
N THR A 110 1.77 14.82 4.78
CA THR A 110 1.85 16.11 5.49
C THR A 110 1.82 17.27 4.50
N ILE A 111 2.66 17.24 3.46
CA ILE A 111 2.68 18.31 2.45
C ILE A 111 1.34 18.45 1.76
N SER A 112 0.68 17.34 1.41
CA SER A 112 -0.63 17.40 0.77
C SER A 112 -1.68 18.08 1.66
N HIS A 113 -1.65 17.83 2.97
CA HIS A 113 -2.51 18.51 3.93
C HIS A 113 -2.17 19.98 4.09
N GLU A 114 -0.88 20.31 4.22
CA GLU A 114 -0.39 21.68 4.40
C GLU A 114 -0.62 22.57 3.15
N LEU A 115 -0.64 21.98 1.96
CA LEU A 115 -0.99 22.68 0.72
C LEU A 115 -2.50 22.86 0.54
N LYS A 116 -3.30 21.87 0.95
CA LYS A 116 -4.75 21.93 0.78
C LYS A 116 -5.37 23.12 1.53
N THR A 117 -4.89 23.43 2.73
CA THR A 117 -5.41 24.50 3.57
C THR A 117 -5.28 25.90 2.93
N PRO A 118 -4.07 26.36 2.50
CA PRO A 118 -3.93 27.67 1.86
C PRO A 118 -4.63 27.75 0.51
N ILE A 119 -4.64 26.67 -0.29
CA ILE A 119 -5.36 26.64 -1.56
C ILE A 119 -6.87 26.78 -1.32
N SER A 120 -7.42 26.11 -0.32
CA SER A 120 -8.84 26.25 0.05
C SER A 120 -9.18 27.67 0.52
N ALA A 121 -8.25 28.34 1.21
CA ALA A 121 -8.42 29.75 1.58
C ALA A 121 -8.42 30.67 0.35
N ILE A 122 -7.54 30.43 -0.63
CA ILE A 122 -7.51 31.15 -1.91
C ILE A 122 -8.85 30.99 -2.63
N MET A 123 -9.34 29.76 -2.76
CA MET A 123 -10.62 29.44 -3.41
C MET A 123 -11.80 30.14 -2.70
N MET A 124 -11.79 30.16 -1.38
CA MET A 124 -12.81 30.89 -0.60
C MET A 124 -12.76 32.38 -0.84
N SER A 125 -11.57 32.98 -0.89
CA SER A 125 -11.37 34.41 -1.19
C SER A 125 -11.87 34.78 -2.60
N LEU A 126 -11.56 33.92 -3.60
CA LEU A 126 -12.08 34.08 -4.96
C LEU A 126 -13.61 34.06 -4.99
N LYS A 127 -14.22 33.08 -4.31
CA LYS A 127 -15.67 32.96 -4.23
C LYS A 127 -16.31 34.20 -3.60
N LEU A 128 -15.66 34.82 -2.64
CA LEU A 128 -16.11 36.08 -2.06
C LEU A 128 -15.95 37.25 -3.03
N LEU A 129 -14.82 37.32 -3.76
CA LEU A 129 -14.59 38.36 -4.78
C LEU A 129 -15.62 38.31 -5.93
N GLU A 130 -16.05 37.10 -6.29
CA GLU A 130 -17.08 36.87 -7.33
C GLU A 130 -18.52 37.15 -6.85
N ASP A 131 -18.71 37.41 -5.53
CA ASP A 131 -20.05 37.71 -4.99
C ASP A 131 -20.46 39.15 -5.33
N ASN A 132 -21.51 39.28 -6.11
CA ASN A 132 -22.06 40.58 -6.51
C ASN A 132 -22.39 41.54 -5.34
N ARG A 133 -22.54 41.02 -4.12
CA ARG A 133 -22.78 41.83 -2.92
C ARG A 133 -21.56 42.64 -2.47
N ILE A 134 -20.35 42.20 -2.85
CA ILE A 134 -19.10 42.92 -2.53
C ILE A 134 -18.80 43.99 -3.59
N GLY A 135 -19.19 43.71 -4.84
CA GLY A 135 -19.01 44.61 -5.99
C GLY A 135 -18.92 43.79 -7.28
N ARG A 136 -19.07 44.47 -8.40
CA ARG A 136 -18.93 43.84 -9.71
C ARG A 136 -17.48 43.90 -10.15
N LEU A 137 -16.95 42.81 -10.58
CA LEU A 137 -15.64 42.72 -11.23
C LEU A 137 -15.72 43.29 -12.64
N ASN A 138 -14.68 43.97 -13.10
CA ASN A 138 -14.51 44.27 -14.50
C ASN A 138 -14.03 43.05 -15.28
N THR A 139 -14.09 43.11 -16.63
CA THR A 139 -13.74 41.97 -17.50
C THR A 139 -12.32 41.43 -17.26
N GLU A 140 -11.39 42.31 -16.97
CA GLU A 140 -10.01 41.91 -16.68
C GLU A 140 -9.87 41.20 -15.31
N GLN A 141 -10.55 41.70 -14.30
CA GLN A 141 -10.62 41.08 -12.97
C GLN A 141 -11.33 39.73 -13.02
N GLU A 142 -12.40 39.57 -13.80
CA GLU A 142 -13.06 38.29 -14.02
C GLU A 142 -12.11 37.27 -14.67
N SER A 143 -11.31 37.68 -15.65
CA SER A 143 -10.32 36.84 -16.31
C SER A 143 -9.23 36.41 -15.34
N LEU A 144 -8.70 37.32 -14.51
CA LEU A 144 -7.70 37.00 -13.50
C LEU A 144 -8.27 36.07 -12.43
N SER A 145 -9.48 36.33 -11.94
CA SER A 145 -10.15 35.44 -10.97
C SER A 145 -10.27 34.00 -11.50
N ARG A 146 -10.71 33.87 -12.77
CA ARG A 146 -10.81 32.56 -13.43
C ARG A 146 -9.46 31.85 -13.52
N ASN A 147 -8.41 32.56 -13.93
CA ASN A 147 -7.07 32.00 -14.04
C ASN A 147 -6.54 31.52 -12.67
N ILE A 148 -6.77 32.28 -11.59
CA ILE A 148 -6.36 31.89 -10.24
C ILE A 148 -7.14 30.64 -9.80
N LYS A 149 -8.44 30.59 -10.08
CA LYS A 149 -9.29 29.44 -9.77
C LYS A 149 -8.81 28.18 -10.48
N GLU A 150 -8.61 28.24 -11.80
CA GLU A 150 -8.13 27.09 -12.59
C GLU A 150 -6.79 26.57 -12.11
N ASN A 151 -5.83 27.46 -11.76
CA ASN A 151 -4.55 27.06 -11.21
C ASN A 151 -4.67 26.47 -9.81
N SER A 152 -5.57 27.01 -8.96
CA SER A 152 -5.83 26.47 -7.63
C SER A 152 -6.46 25.07 -7.68
N ASP A 153 -7.44 24.87 -8.56
CA ASP A 153 -8.06 23.57 -8.79
C ASP A 153 -7.01 22.55 -9.27
N ARG A 154 -6.14 22.95 -10.21
CA ARG A 154 -5.05 22.10 -10.71
C ARG A 154 -4.06 21.72 -9.61
N LEU A 155 -3.71 22.64 -8.71
CA LEU A 155 -2.84 22.34 -7.56
C LEU A 155 -3.50 21.35 -6.59
N LEU A 156 -4.80 21.46 -6.34
CA LEU A 156 -5.54 20.50 -5.52
C LEU A 156 -5.55 19.11 -6.16
N GLU A 157 -5.73 19.04 -7.47
CA GLU A 157 -5.68 17.78 -8.23
C GLU A 157 -4.31 17.11 -8.10
N ILE A 158 -3.22 17.84 -8.42
CA ILE A 158 -1.84 17.31 -8.32
C ILE A 158 -1.51 16.83 -6.92
N THR A 159 -1.88 17.60 -5.88
CA THR A 159 -1.63 17.19 -4.49
C THR A 159 -2.43 15.93 -4.11
N GLY A 160 -3.64 15.81 -4.62
CA GLY A 160 -4.48 14.62 -4.47
C GLY A 160 -3.87 13.38 -5.14
N GLU A 161 -3.37 13.52 -6.36
CA GLU A 161 -2.71 12.44 -7.11
C GLU A 161 -1.42 11.96 -6.43
N LEU A 162 -0.59 12.90 -5.96
CA LEU A 162 0.63 12.58 -5.22
C LEU A 162 0.34 11.78 -3.96
N LEU A 163 -0.71 12.14 -3.21
CA LEU A 163 -1.11 11.41 -2.02
C LEU A 163 -1.57 9.99 -2.37
N LYS A 164 -2.38 9.85 -3.42
CA LYS A 164 -2.86 8.56 -3.90
C LYS A 164 -1.71 7.65 -4.35
N MET A 165 -0.78 8.18 -5.14
CA MET A 165 0.40 7.44 -5.59
C MET A 165 1.25 6.96 -4.42
N SER A 166 1.48 7.83 -3.42
CA SER A 166 2.21 7.46 -2.20
C SER A 166 1.52 6.35 -1.39
N GLN A 167 0.19 6.34 -1.33
CA GLN A 167 -0.58 5.28 -0.68
C GLN A 167 -0.47 3.94 -1.41
N VAL A 168 -0.46 3.96 -2.74
CA VAL A 168 -0.27 2.76 -3.57
C VAL A 168 1.14 2.20 -3.38
N GLU A 169 2.19 3.04 -3.48
CA GLU A 169 3.59 2.62 -3.32
C GLU A 169 3.87 2.01 -1.93
N SER A 170 3.28 2.58 -0.89
CA SER A 170 3.47 2.09 0.49
C SER A 170 2.62 0.87 0.85
N GLY A 171 1.82 0.35 -0.08
CA GLY A 171 0.88 -0.76 0.17
C GLY A 171 -0.24 -0.41 1.16
N LYS A 172 -0.40 0.86 1.50
CA LYS A 172 -1.43 1.35 2.44
C LYS A 172 -2.75 1.71 1.76
N LEU A 173 -2.96 1.21 0.54
CA LEU A 173 -4.24 1.37 -0.14
C LEU A 173 -5.28 0.46 0.54
N TYR A 174 -6.02 1.02 1.50
CA TYR A 174 -7.15 0.31 2.08
C TYR A 174 -8.29 0.27 1.07
N LEU A 175 -8.65 -0.93 0.65
CA LEU A 175 -9.83 -1.17 -0.15
C LEU A 175 -11.05 -1.36 0.76
N ASN A 176 -12.17 -0.72 0.41
CA ASN A 176 -13.47 -0.92 1.06
C ASN A 176 -14.44 -1.58 0.06
N PRO A 177 -14.26 -2.89 -0.22
CA PRO A 177 -15.05 -3.57 -1.21
C PRO A 177 -16.50 -3.72 -0.75
N LYS A 178 -17.45 -3.42 -1.66
CA LYS A 178 -18.89 -3.57 -1.48
C LYS A 178 -19.49 -4.25 -2.70
N ILE A 179 -20.63 -4.89 -2.50
CA ILE A 179 -21.38 -5.46 -3.63
C ILE A 179 -21.95 -4.29 -4.46
N THR A 180 -21.38 -4.09 -5.64
CA THR A 180 -21.69 -2.98 -6.54
C THR A 180 -22.18 -3.50 -7.88
N LYS A 181 -23.12 -2.82 -8.50
CA LYS A 181 -23.57 -3.12 -9.87
C LYS A 181 -22.62 -2.44 -10.85
N PRO A 182 -22.03 -3.16 -11.82
CA PRO A 182 -21.11 -2.59 -12.80
C PRO A 182 -21.68 -1.37 -13.54
N ILE A 183 -22.97 -1.39 -13.85
CA ILE A 183 -23.62 -0.28 -14.53
C ILE A 183 -23.58 1.05 -13.73
N GLU A 184 -23.59 0.98 -12.41
CA GLU A 184 -23.49 2.16 -11.55
C GLU A 184 -22.10 2.79 -11.64
N LEU A 185 -21.04 1.94 -11.72
CA LEU A 185 -19.65 2.37 -11.90
C LEU A 185 -19.44 3.03 -13.27
N ILE A 186 -19.94 2.39 -14.32
CA ILE A 186 -19.85 2.90 -15.70
C ILE A 186 -20.56 4.25 -15.81
N ASN A 187 -21.78 4.36 -15.29
CA ASN A 187 -22.54 5.62 -15.32
C ASN A 187 -21.84 6.73 -14.53
N TYR A 188 -21.16 6.40 -13.43
CA TYR A 188 -20.38 7.37 -12.67
C TYR A 188 -19.17 7.85 -13.49
N ALA A 189 -18.43 6.94 -14.12
CA ALA A 189 -17.28 7.27 -14.96
C ALA A 189 -17.69 8.13 -16.17
N ILE A 190 -18.80 7.81 -16.83
CA ILE A 190 -19.34 8.60 -17.95
C ILE A 190 -19.65 10.04 -17.49
N LYS A 191 -20.37 10.18 -16.38
CA LYS A 191 -20.72 11.51 -15.84
C LYS A 191 -19.49 12.34 -15.50
N ALA A 192 -18.44 11.71 -14.94
CA ALA A 192 -17.19 12.38 -14.58
C ALA A 192 -16.44 12.89 -15.82
N ASN A 193 -16.55 12.19 -16.96
CA ASN A 193 -15.83 12.52 -18.19
C ASN A 193 -16.70 13.26 -19.24
N GLN A 194 -17.98 13.46 -18.97
CA GLN A 194 -18.92 14.05 -19.94
C GLN A 194 -18.51 15.47 -20.41
N VAL A 195 -18.06 16.30 -19.47
CA VAL A 195 -17.63 17.69 -19.81
C VAL A 195 -16.37 17.66 -20.69
N GLN A 196 -15.47 16.72 -20.48
CA GLN A 196 -14.30 16.56 -21.33
C GLN A 196 -14.68 16.01 -22.70
N ALA A 197 -15.55 15.02 -22.76
CA ALA A 197 -16.02 14.46 -24.01
C ALA A 197 -16.72 15.56 -24.90
N GLU A 198 -17.58 16.38 -24.31
CA GLU A 198 -18.23 17.52 -24.99
C GLU A 198 -17.18 18.54 -25.47
N ARG A 199 -16.18 18.87 -24.66
CA ARG A 199 -15.10 19.81 -25.03
C ARG A 199 -14.28 19.33 -26.24
N PHE A 200 -14.10 18.04 -26.37
CA PHE A 200 -13.36 17.44 -27.49
C PHE A 200 -14.22 16.89 -28.60
N ASN A 201 -15.53 17.18 -28.58
CA ASN A 201 -16.53 16.66 -29.53
C ASN A 201 -16.50 15.14 -29.66
N CYS A 202 -16.26 14.44 -28.53
CA CYS A 202 -16.29 12.99 -28.47
C CYS A 202 -17.62 12.50 -27.92
N GLN A 203 -18.16 11.42 -28.50
CA GLN A 203 -19.38 10.77 -28.04
C GLN A 203 -18.95 9.47 -27.29
N ILE A 204 -19.48 9.29 -26.08
CA ILE A 204 -19.22 8.08 -25.28
C ILE A 204 -20.39 7.13 -25.52
N GLU A 205 -20.11 5.98 -26.15
CA GLU A 205 -21.08 4.90 -26.34
C GLU A 205 -20.77 3.76 -25.40
N VAL A 206 -21.79 3.14 -24.82
CA VAL A 206 -21.64 2.03 -23.87
C VAL A 206 -22.51 0.87 -24.29
N GLU A 207 -21.88 -0.26 -24.52
CA GLU A 207 -22.55 -1.53 -24.76
C GLU A 207 -22.38 -2.46 -23.56
N TYR A 208 -23.45 -3.09 -23.12
CA TYR A 208 -23.41 -4.09 -22.07
C TYR A 208 -24.49 -5.16 -22.25
N PRO A 209 -24.27 -6.39 -21.82
CA PRO A 209 -25.25 -7.45 -21.90
C PRO A 209 -26.41 -7.22 -20.92
N GLU A 210 -27.58 -7.79 -21.20
CA GLU A 210 -28.80 -7.66 -20.37
C GLU A 210 -28.59 -8.11 -18.92
N LYS A 211 -27.70 -9.10 -18.70
CA LYS A 211 -27.39 -9.62 -17.36
C LYS A 211 -25.92 -9.45 -17.06
N ILE A 212 -25.60 -8.60 -16.08
CA ILE A 212 -24.26 -8.40 -15.59
C ILE A 212 -24.21 -8.85 -14.12
N ALA A 213 -23.24 -9.67 -13.77
CA ALA A 213 -23.02 -10.08 -12.39
C ALA A 213 -22.60 -8.90 -11.52
N LYS A 214 -23.03 -8.90 -10.25
CA LYS A 214 -22.56 -7.92 -9.28
C LYS A 214 -21.09 -8.19 -8.96
N LEU A 215 -20.32 -7.12 -8.71
CA LEU A 215 -18.92 -7.15 -8.36
C LEU A 215 -18.74 -6.84 -6.87
N PHE A 216 -17.76 -7.47 -6.26
CA PHE A 216 -17.33 -7.15 -4.90
C PHE A 216 -16.06 -6.29 -5.00
N VAL A 217 -16.25 -4.96 -5.07
CA VAL A 217 -15.20 -3.99 -5.38
C VAL A 217 -15.36 -2.71 -4.59
N ASP A 218 -14.26 -1.98 -4.43
CA ASP A 218 -14.28 -0.61 -3.97
C ASP A 218 -14.74 0.29 -5.12
N SER A 219 -15.99 0.73 -5.06
CA SER A 219 -16.64 1.47 -6.14
C SER A 219 -15.94 2.81 -6.48
N GLU A 220 -15.41 3.50 -5.46
CA GLU A 220 -14.71 4.77 -5.67
C GLU A 220 -13.38 4.56 -6.41
N LYS A 221 -12.64 3.51 -6.07
CA LYS A 221 -11.34 3.24 -6.70
C LYS A 221 -11.46 2.61 -8.07
N ILE A 222 -12.44 1.72 -8.27
CA ILE A 222 -12.69 1.14 -9.59
C ILE A 222 -13.23 2.17 -10.58
N ALA A 223 -14.05 3.10 -10.12
CA ALA A 223 -14.58 4.17 -11.00
C ALA A 223 -13.47 5.07 -11.61
N TRP A 224 -12.25 5.01 -11.10
CA TRP A 224 -11.09 5.71 -11.69
C TRP A 224 -10.37 4.90 -12.77
N VAL A 225 -10.62 3.60 -12.81
CA VAL A 225 -10.00 2.70 -13.79
C VAL A 225 -10.86 2.56 -15.03
N VAL A 226 -12.17 2.76 -14.87
CA VAL A 226 -13.16 2.73 -15.95
C VAL A 226 -13.27 4.10 -16.63
#